data_f5ef88a48174b5ca149fc5e49aaa5e2f
#
_entry.id   f5ef88a48174b5ca149fc5e49aaa5e2f
#
_cell.length_a   1.000
_cell.length_b   1.000
_cell.length_c   1.000
_cell.angle_alpha   90.00
_cell.angle_beta   90.00
_cell.angle_gamma   90.00
#
_symmetry.space_group_name_H-M   'P 1'
#
loop_
_entity.id
_entity.type
_entity.pdbx_description
1 polymer ?
#
loop_
_entity_poly.entity_id
_entity_poly.type
_entity_poly.pdbx_seq_one_letter_code
_entity_poly.pdbx_strand_id
1 'polypeptide(L)'
;MEVTEAIHKWRSIRKFKSKPIPDEKLRKILEAGRRAPSWCNVQPWHFIVIEDPTIKQKLSELAGGQNHIALAPVVIGVCGDLAAWDKPRHREALMELVHCGAIDAPEDVIDSVFLNGPLIYVAGHGPAIILSRTFEQLGIAYAFMAIESINQRLGMCIVGAFGNEITQAQQKLYEEIKASLGIPEKMYLLCMLTLGVPDEDPKPRPRKLFDSIISRGRVGQKF
;
A
#
# COMPACT_ATOMS: atom_id res chain seq x y z
N MET A 1 -4.55 -4.70 21.53
CA MET A 1 -3.36 -5.59 21.38
C MET A 1 -2.14 -4.70 21.32
N GLU A 2 -1.05 -5.10 21.96
CA GLU A 2 0.21 -4.36 21.86
C GLU A 2 0.81 -4.48 20.46
N VAL A 3 1.47 -3.41 19.97
CA VAL A 3 2.02 -3.34 18.60
C VAL A 3 3.03 -4.47 18.35
N THR A 4 3.93 -4.70 19.30
CA THR A 4 4.95 -5.77 19.23
C THR A 4 4.29 -7.15 19.08
N GLU A 5 3.21 -7.39 19.80
CA GLU A 5 2.44 -8.63 19.71
C GLU A 5 1.81 -8.80 18.32
N ALA A 6 1.24 -7.73 17.75
CA ALA A 6 0.67 -7.76 16.42
C ALA A 6 1.73 -8.07 15.36
N ILE A 7 2.91 -7.44 15.44
CA ILE A 7 4.04 -7.69 14.54
C ILE A 7 4.48 -9.16 14.61
N HIS A 8 4.60 -9.73 15.80
CA HIS A 8 5.00 -11.14 15.97
C HIS A 8 3.91 -12.13 15.53
N LYS A 9 2.65 -11.74 15.60
CA LYS A 9 1.51 -12.56 15.15
C LYS A 9 1.27 -12.48 13.64
N TRP A 10 1.87 -11.53 12.94
CA TRP A 10 1.67 -11.38 11.51
C TRP A 10 2.00 -12.64 10.72
N ARG A 11 1.02 -13.10 9.95
CA ARG A 11 1.13 -14.20 8.98
C ARG A 11 0.27 -13.86 7.77
N SER A 12 0.74 -14.24 6.59
CA SER A 12 -0.11 -14.21 5.38
C SER A 12 -1.19 -15.28 5.50
N ILE A 13 -2.43 -14.88 5.63
CA ILE A 13 -3.61 -15.76 5.70
C ILE A 13 -4.23 -15.87 4.30
N ARG A 14 -4.47 -17.09 3.85
CA ARG A 14 -5.00 -17.42 2.52
C ARG A 14 -6.25 -18.28 2.56
N LYS A 15 -6.68 -18.72 3.75
CA LYS A 15 -7.96 -19.40 3.96
C LYS A 15 -8.80 -18.56 4.91
N PHE A 16 -10.01 -18.27 4.49
CA PHE A 16 -10.94 -17.42 5.21
C PHE A 16 -12.26 -18.13 5.45
N LYS A 17 -12.86 -17.90 6.59
CA LYS A 17 -14.25 -18.30 6.87
C LYS A 17 -15.19 -17.48 5.99
N SER A 18 -16.27 -18.11 5.54
CA SER A 18 -17.34 -17.43 4.80
C SER A 18 -18.18 -16.57 5.75
N LYS A 19 -17.57 -15.54 6.31
CA LYS A 19 -18.20 -14.57 7.23
C LYS A 19 -17.94 -13.16 6.73
N PRO A 20 -18.97 -12.29 6.69
CA PRO A 20 -18.79 -10.90 6.36
C PRO A 20 -17.88 -10.22 7.37
N ILE A 21 -17.17 -9.20 6.94
CA ILE A 21 -16.38 -8.34 7.81
C ILE A 21 -17.28 -7.17 8.25
N PRO A 22 -17.41 -6.91 9.56
CA PRO A 22 -18.13 -5.72 10.02
C PRO A 22 -17.48 -4.43 9.49
N ASP A 23 -18.30 -3.51 8.99
CA ASP A 23 -17.85 -2.22 8.44
C ASP A 23 -16.95 -1.45 9.40
N GLU A 24 -17.24 -1.48 10.69
CA GLU A 24 -16.43 -0.83 11.72
C GLU A 24 -14.98 -1.34 11.72
N LYS A 25 -14.76 -2.66 11.57
CA LYS A 25 -13.43 -3.24 11.52
C LYS A 25 -12.71 -2.87 10.22
N LEU A 26 -13.44 -2.93 9.09
CA LEU A 26 -12.91 -2.55 7.79
C LEU A 26 -12.47 -1.07 7.80
N ARG A 27 -13.31 -0.18 8.35
CA ARG A 27 -12.98 1.24 8.51
C ARG A 27 -11.72 1.46 9.34
N LYS A 28 -11.51 0.74 10.44
CA LYS A 28 -10.29 0.86 11.26
C LYS A 28 -9.04 0.48 10.47
N ILE A 29 -9.12 -0.58 9.66
CA ILE A 29 -8.00 -1.02 8.82
C ILE A 29 -7.70 0.02 7.72
N LEU A 30 -8.73 0.52 7.04
CA LEU A 30 -8.57 1.57 6.02
C LEU A 30 -8.03 2.87 6.64
N GLU A 31 -8.50 3.24 7.83
CA GLU A 31 -8.00 4.40 8.56
C GLU A 31 -6.52 4.26 8.95
N ALA A 32 -6.08 3.06 9.33
CA ALA A 32 -4.66 2.81 9.58
C ALA A 32 -3.81 3.09 8.32
N GLY A 33 -4.27 2.65 7.14
CA GLY A 33 -3.61 2.98 5.87
C GLY A 33 -3.62 4.47 5.56
N ARG A 34 -4.77 5.14 5.78
CA ARG A 34 -4.91 6.59 5.58
C ARG A 34 -3.99 7.41 6.49
N ARG A 35 -3.71 6.92 7.70
CA ARG A 35 -2.82 7.56 8.70
C ARG A 35 -1.34 7.32 8.49
N ALA A 36 -0.97 6.54 7.48
CA ALA A 36 0.43 6.28 7.20
C ALA A 36 1.17 7.59 6.85
N PRO A 37 2.42 7.76 7.30
CA PRO A 37 3.23 8.89 6.85
C PRO A 37 3.58 8.73 5.37
N SER A 38 3.79 9.85 4.68
CA SER A 38 4.29 9.86 3.32
C SER A 38 5.29 11.00 3.11
N TRP A 39 6.14 10.87 2.09
CA TRP A 39 7.08 11.89 1.68
C TRP A 39 6.36 13.22 1.45
N CYS A 40 6.76 14.28 2.14
CA CYS A 40 6.14 15.61 2.04
C CYS A 40 4.60 15.58 2.06
N ASN A 41 4.02 14.66 2.78
CA ASN A 41 2.55 14.45 2.88
C ASN A 41 1.84 14.20 1.54
N VAL A 42 2.56 13.71 0.52
CA VAL A 42 2.02 13.55 -0.84
C VAL A 42 0.89 12.52 -0.94
N GLN A 43 0.84 11.54 -0.03
CA GLN A 43 -0.22 10.53 0.11
C GLN A 43 -0.65 9.93 -1.24
N PRO A 44 0.27 9.30 -2.02
CA PRO A 44 0.01 8.86 -3.38
C PRO A 44 -0.73 7.53 -3.44
N TRP A 45 -1.76 7.36 -2.63
CA TRP A 45 -2.55 6.13 -2.54
C TRP A 45 -4.04 6.36 -2.70
N HIS A 46 -4.69 5.34 -3.24
CA HIS A 46 -6.13 5.19 -3.20
C HIS A 46 -6.48 3.74 -2.89
N PHE A 47 -7.41 3.51 -1.98
CA PHE A 47 -7.83 2.17 -1.58
C PHE A 47 -9.23 1.89 -2.10
N ILE A 48 -9.40 0.75 -2.79
CA ILE A 48 -10.68 0.31 -3.32
C ILE A 48 -11.11 -0.95 -2.57
N VAL A 49 -12.25 -0.91 -1.90
CA VAL A 49 -12.86 -2.08 -1.28
C VAL A 49 -13.62 -2.86 -2.34
N ILE A 50 -13.25 -4.11 -2.55
CA ILE A 50 -13.76 -4.97 -3.62
C ILE A 50 -14.42 -6.19 -2.98
N GLU A 51 -15.74 -6.30 -3.12
CA GLU A 51 -16.54 -7.41 -2.61
C GLU A 51 -17.19 -8.19 -3.77
N ASP A 52 -17.33 -7.56 -4.95
CA ASP A 52 -17.92 -8.19 -6.14
C ASP A 52 -17.18 -9.49 -6.52
N PRO A 53 -17.89 -10.64 -6.56
CA PRO A 53 -17.25 -11.93 -6.81
C PRO A 53 -16.67 -12.05 -8.23
N THR A 54 -17.27 -11.35 -9.21
CA THR A 54 -16.80 -11.37 -10.59
C THR A 54 -15.46 -10.65 -10.72
N ILE A 55 -15.34 -9.49 -10.08
CA ILE A 55 -14.09 -8.73 -10.06
C ILE A 55 -13.01 -9.49 -9.29
N LYS A 56 -13.35 -10.07 -8.12
CA LYS A 56 -12.41 -10.90 -7.35
C LYS A 56 -11.91 -12.12 -8.14
N GLN A 57 -12.77 -12.74 -8.94
CA GLN A 57 -12.37 -13.84 -9.83
C GLN A 57 -11.36 -13.36 -10.88
N LYS A 58 -11.63 -12.24 -11.55
CA LYS A 58 -10.69 -11.64 -12.51
C LYS A 58 -9.36 -11.26 -11.86
N LEU A 59 -9.38 -10.72 -10.63
CA LEU A 59 -8.17 -10.41 -9.85
C LEU A 59 -7.38 -11.67 -9.50
N SER A 60 -8.05 -12.79 -9.20
CA SER A 60 -7.42 -14.10 -9.00
C SER A 60 -6.70 -14.58 -10.27
N GLU A 61 -7.35 -14.48 -11.42
CA GLU A 61 -6.77 -14.82 -12.72
C GLU A 61 -5.55 -13.93 -13.03
N LEU A 62 -5.67 -12.62 -12.85
CA LEU A 62 -4.59 -11.65 -13.02
C LEU A 62 -3.37 -12.00 -12.15
N ALA A 63 -3.59 -12.57 -10.98
CA ALA A 63 -2.57 -13.01 -10.04
C ALA A 63 -2.11 -14.47 -10.27
N GLY A 64 -2.28 -15.01 -11.47
CA GLY A 64 -1.83 -16.36 -11.82
C GLY A 64 -2.65 -17.48 -11.18
N GLY A 65 -3.96 -17.26 -10.94
CA GLY A 65 -4.87 -18.26 -10.38
C GLY A 65 -4.79 -18.41 -8.86
N GLN A 66 -4.40 -17.37 -8.14
CA GLN A 66 -4.36 -17.39 -6.66
C GLN A 66 -5.77 -17.38 -6.08
N ASN A 67 -6.39 -18.56 -5.90
CA ASN A 67 -7.78 -18.74 -5.50
C ASN A 67 -8.19 -18.00 -4.21
N HIS A 68 -7.24 -17.78 -3.28
CA HIS A 68 -7.55 -17.07 -2.05
C HIS A 68 -8.01 -15.61 -2.29
N ILE A 69 -7.74 -15.04 -3.46
CA ILE A 69 -8.22 -13.70 -3.85
C ILE A 69 -9.72 -13.77 -4.16
N ALA A 70 -10.14 -14.74 -4.98
CA ALA A 70 -11.55 -14.94 -5.32
C ALA A 70 -12.39 -15.32 -4.10
N LEU A 71 -11.82 -16.11 -3.18
CA LEU A 71 -12.51 -16.64 -2.00
C LEU A 71 -12.48 -15.70 -0.78
N ALA A 72 -11.65 -14.66 -0.78
CA ALA A 72 -11.62 -13.70 0.33
C ALA A 72 -12.96 -12.97 0.46
N PRO A 73 -13.49 -12.73 1.68
CA PRO A 73 -14.65 -11.88 1.89
C PRO A 73 -14.47 -10.50 1.25
N VAL A 74 -13.32 -9.89 1.47
CA VAL A 74 -12.95 -8.58 0.93
C VAL A 74 -11.57 -8.63 0.30
N VAL A 75 -11.40 -7.95 -0.82
CA VAL A 75 -10.10 -7.58 -1.39
C VAL A 75 -9.98 -6.06 -1.35
N ILE A 76 -8.87 -5.54 -0.82
CA ILE A 76 -8.56 -4.12 -0.90
C ILE A 76 -7.56 -3.93 -2.03
N GLY A 77 -7.99 -3.28 -3.10
CA GLY A 77 -7.09 -2.80 -4.16
C GLY A 77 -6.29 -1.61 -3.65
N VAL A 78 -4.97 -1.71 -3.72
CA VAL A 78 -4.05 -0.63 -3.33
C VAL A 78 -3.52 0.01 -4.59
N CYS A 79 -4.05 1.19 -4.89
CA CYS A 79 -3.69 1.95 -6.08
C CYS A 79 -2.64 3.01 -5.75
N GLY A 80 -1.64 3.14 -6.62
CA GLY A 80 -0.69 4.23 -6.62
C GLY A 80 -1.13 5.32 -7.59
N ASP A 81 -1.28 6.53 -7.10
CA ASP A 81 -1.61 7.70 -7.90
C ASP A 81 -0.31 8.45 -8.28
N LEU A 82 0.17 8.24 -9.50
CA LEU A 82 1.41 8.87 -9.97
C LEU A 82 1.23 10.38 -10.19
N ALA A 83 0.00 10.85 -10.40
CA ALA A 83 -0.27 12.28 -10.53
C ALA A 83 -0.12 13.05 -9.20
N ALA A 84 -0.08 12.35 -8.07
CA ALA A 84 0.17 12.96 -6.77
C ALA A 84 1.54 13.67 -6.70
N TRP A 85 2.50 13.25 -7.56
CA TRP A 85 3.83 13.82 -7.66
C TRP A 85 3.93 15.00 -8.62
N ASP A 86 2.89 15.28 -9.44
CA ASP A 86 2.85 16.45 -10.32
C ASP A 86 2.92 17.73 -9.48
N LYS A 87 3.66 18.76 -9.95
CA LYS A 87 3.91 20.00 -9.18
C LYS A 87 2.68 20.61 -8.51
N PRO A 88 1.52 20.77 -9.18
CA PRO A 88 0.36 21.37 -8.55
C PRO A 88 -0.12 20.59 -7.31
N ARG A 89 -0.26 19.27 -7.44
CA ARG A 89 -0.75 18.40 -6.35
C ARG A 89 0.26 18.25 -5.23
N HIS A 90 1.56 18.19 -5.59
CA HIS A 90 2.61 18.16 -4.57
C HIS A 90 2.67 19.50 -3.80
N ARG A 91 2.44 20.62 -4.50
CA ARG A 91 2.30 21.95 -3.85
C ARG A 91 1.14 21.98 -2.88
N GLU A 92 -0.03 21.48 -3.24
CA GLU A 92 -1.18 21.37 -2.35
C GLU A 92 -0.83 20.61 -1.07
N ALA A 93 -0.19 19.45 -1.18
CA ALA A 93 0.24 18.65 -0.02
C ALA A 93 1.23 19.38 0.88
N LEU A 94 2.19 20.13 0.30
CA LEU A 94 3.13 20.94 1.05
C LEU A 94 2.43 22.12 1.75
N MET A 95 1.50 22.78 1.06
CA MET A 95 0.73 23.89 1.64
C MET A 95 -0.17 23.44 2.80
N GLU A 96 -0.73 22.22 2.76
CA GLU A 96 -1.42 21.63 3.91
C GLU A 96 -0.49 21.53 5.14
N LEU A 97 0.78 21.16 4.94
CA LEU A 97 1.77 21.11 6.04
C LEU A 97 2.09 22.51 6.59
N VAL A 98 2.13 23.52 5.75
CA VAL A 98 2.30 24.91 6.17
C VAL A 98 1.07 25.39 6.97
N HIS A 99 -0.13 25.17 6.42
CA HIS A 99 -1.37 25.62 7.04
C HIS A 99 -1.63 24.96 8.40
N CYS A 100 -1.21 23.69 8.59
CA CYS A 100 -1.33 23.03 9.88
C CYS A 100 -0.16 23.32 10.84
N GLY A 101 0.82 24.13 10.43
CA GLY A 101 1.99 24.48 11.25
C GLY A 101 3.06 23.39 11.36
N ALA A 102 3.00 22.34 10.54
CA ALA A 102 4.01 21.28 10.50
C ALA A 102 5.29 21.74 9.79
N ILE A 103 5.18 22.67 8.88
CA ILE A 103 6.29 23.36 8.21
C ILE A 103 6.12 24.86 8.43
N ASP A 104 7.18 25.49 8.97
CA ASP A 104 7.27 26.95 9.10
C ASP A 104 8.10 27.48 7.91
N ALA A 105 7.43 27.72 6.81
CA ALA A 105 8.04 28.27 5.60
C ALA A 105 7.04 29.13 4.84
N PRO A 106 7.45 30.29 4.29
CA PRO A 106 6.61 31.10 3.41
C PRO A 106 6.38 30.40 2.06
N GLU A 107 5.30 30.78 1.36
CA GLU A 107 4.90 30.14 0.10
C GLU A 107 5.97 30.19 -0.98
N ASP A 108 6.69 31.32 -1.08
CA ASP A 108 7.77 31.49 -2.07
C ASP A 108 8.93 30.51 -1.84
N VAL A 109 9.20 30.11 -0.60
CA VAL A 109 10.17 29.06 -0.27
C VAL A 109 9.64 27.68 -0.67
N ILE A 110 8.35 27.40 -0.51
CA ILE A 110 7.74 26.17 -1.01
C ILE A 110 7.92 26.10 -2.52
N ASP A 111 7.61 27.16 -3.26
CA ASP A 111 7.68 27.18 -4.71
C ASP A 111 9.13 27.15 -5.24
N SER A 112 10.05 27.90 -4.63
CA SER A 112 11.44 28.03 -5.13
C SER A 112 12.36 26.90 -4.67
N VAL A 113 12.24 26.44 -3.42
CA VAL A 113 13.13 25.46 -2.80
C VAL A 113 12.55 24.04 -2.85
N PHE A 114 11.33 23.86 -2.35
CA PHE A 114 10.75 22.53 -2.22
C PHE A 114 10.33 21.94 -3.56
N LEU A 115 9.64 22.70 -4.40
CA LEU A 115 9.13 22.19 -5.69
C LEU A 115 10.13 22.26 -6.83
N ASN A 116 11.25 22.95 -6.67
CA ASN A 116 12.31 23.06 -7.68
C ASN A 116 13.64 22.49 -7.20
N GLY A 117 13.77 22.20 -5.90
CA GLY A 117 14.97 21.59 -5.34
C GLY A 117 15.18 20.14 -5.84
N PRO A 118 16.40 19.78 -6.24
CA PRO A 118 16.69 18.46 -6.83
C PRO A 118 16.44 17.30 -5.84
N LEU A 119 16.39 17.56 -4.55
CA LEU A 119 16.17 16.53 -3.52
C LEU A 119 14.69 16.27 -3.24
N ILE A 120 13.82 17.22 -3.51
CA ILE A 120 12.42 17.17 -3.07
C ILE A 120 11.48 16.95 -4.25
N TYR A 121 11.78 17.52 -5.40
CA TYR A 121 10.95 17.38 -6.60
C TYR A 121 11.11 16.01 -7.26
N VAL A 122 10.37 15.04 -6.76
CA VAL A 122 10.41 13.63 -7.22
C VAL A 122 10.05 13.49 -8.71
N ALA A 123 9.04 14.22 -9.20
CA ALA A 123 8.63 14.15 -10.60
C ALA A 123 9.71 14.56 -11.59
N GLY A 124 10.66 15.41 -11.20
CA GLY A 124 11.80 15.81 -12.02
C GLY A 124 12.82 14.71 -12.27
N HIS A 125 12.77 13.60 -11.52
CA HIS A 125 13.72 12.49 -11.64
C HIS A 125 13.25 11.37 -12.57
N GLY A 126 12.09 11.53 -13.20
CA GLY A 126 11.58 10.60 -14.22
C GLY A 126 10.73 9.44 -13.66
N PRO A 127 10.12 8.65 -14.59
CA PRO A 127 9.08 7.68 -14.24
C PRO A 127 9.52 6.59 -13.25
N ALA A 128 10.74 6.11 -13.36
CA ALA A 128 11.27 5.05 -12.48
C ALA A 128 11.35 5.51 -11.01
N ILE A 129 11.74 6.76 -10.78
CA ILE A 129 11.80 7.34 -9.43
C ILE A 129 10.39 7.61 -8.89
N ILE A 130 9.50 8.16 -9.70
CA ILE A 130 8.10 8.35 -9.34
C ILE A 130 7.48 7.02 -8.88
N LEU A 131 7.67 5.98 -9.67
CA LEU A 131 7.13 4.66 -9.37
C LEU A 131 7.74 4.05 -8.10
N SER A 132 9.06 4.10 -7.94
CA SER A 132 9.74 3.56 -6.75
C SER A 132 9.32 4.29 -5.48
N ARG A 133 9.20 5.62 -5.53
CA ARG A 133 8.67 6.41 -4.40
C ARG A 133 7.21 6.10 -4.10
N THR A 134 6.40 5.90 -5.14
CA THR A 134 5.00 5.48 -4.95
C THR A 134 4.94 4.14 -4.22
N PHE A 135 5.67 3.12 -4.66
CA PHE A 135 5.72 1.82 -3.98
C PHE A 135 6.21 1.91 -2.53
N GLU A 136 7.21 2.74 -2.26
CA GLU A 136 7.70 3.00 -0.90
C GLU A 136 6.55 3.50 0.00
N GLN A 137 5.80 4.50 -0.44
CA GLN A 137 4.67 5.06 0.33
C GLN A 137 3.55 4.05 0.50
N LEU A 138 3.17 3.33 -0.58
CA LEU A 138 2.17 2.25 -0.49
C LEU A 138 2.61 1.18 0.50
N GLY A 139 3.90 0.82 0.52
CA GLY A 139 4.49 -0.15 1.46
C GLY A 139 4.25 0.22 2.91
N ILE A 140 4.43 1.49 3.25
CA ILE A 140 4.17 2.02 4.59
C ILE A 140 2.66 1.91 4.91
N ALA A 141 1.80 2.34 4.00
CA ALA A 141 0.36 2.34 4.21
C ALA A 141 -0.20 0.93 4.42
N TYR A 142 0.12 -0.03 3.53
CA TYR A 142 -0.41 -1.39 3.70
C TYR A 142 0.25 -2.15 4.86
N ALA A 143 1.45 -1.78 5.30
CA ALA A 143 2.03 -2.33 6.53
C ALA A 143 1.22 -1.92 7.76
N PHE A 144 0.78 -0.66 7.85
CA PHE A 144 -0.11 -0.20 8.92
C PHE A 144 -1.45 -0.95 8.88
N MET A 145 -2.04 -1.10 7.68
CA MET A 145 -3.28 -1.88 7.51
C MET A 145 -3.10 -3.34 7.94
N ALA A 146 -1.95 -3.94 7.65
CA ALA A 146 -1.63 -5.30 8.01
C ALA A 146 -1.58 -5.50 9.53
N ILE A 147 -0.91 -4.60 10.26
CA ILE A 147 -0.85 -4.62 11.72
C ILE A 147 -2.24 -4.41 12.33
N GLU A 148 -3.01 -3.43 11.80
CA GLU A 148 -4.36 -3.18 12.29
C GLU A 148 -5.30 -4.37 12.02
N SER A 149 -5.12 -5.11 10.90
CA SER A 149 -5.92 -6.32 10.64
C SER A 149 -5.81 -7.35 11.77
N ILE A 150 -4.60 -7.56 12.30
CA ILE A 150 -4.36 -8.44 13.45
C ILE A 150 -5.06 -7.90 14.71
N ASN A 151 -4.96 -6.59 14.94
CA ASN A 151 -5.64 -5.93 16.08
C ASN A 151 -7.16 -6.14 16.00
N GLN A 152 -7.75 -6.13 14.80
CA GLN A 152 -9.17 -6.41 14.56
C GLN A 152 -9.51 -7.91 14.54
N ARG A 153 -8.55 -8.82 14.79
CA ARG A 153 -8.69 -10.29 14.73
C ARG A 153 -9.10 -10.77 13.33
N LEU A 154 -8.56 -10.11 12.30
CA LEU A 154 -8.72 -10.50 10.89
C LEU A 154 -7.38 -10.96 10.34
N GLY A 155 -7.45 -11.86 9.37
CA GLY A 155 -6.30 -12.30 8.58
C GLY A 155 -6.20 -11.51 7.29
N MET A 156 -4.97 -11.29 6.84
CA MET A 156 -4.68 -10.59 5.59
C MET A 156 -3.56 -11.31 4.83
N CYS A 157 -3.60 -11.27 3.50
CA CYS A 157 -2.46 -11.59 2.66
C CYS A 157 -2.18 -10.42 1.72
N ILE A 158 -0.92 -9.99 1.66
CA ILE A 158 -0.45 -8.97 0.71
C ILE A 158 -0.07 -9.69 -0.59
N VAL A 159 -0.66 -9.28 -1.71
CA VAL A 159 -0.44 -9.86 -3.05
C VAL A 159 0.15 -8.78 -3.95
N GLY A 160 1.45 -8.90 -4.22
CA GLY A 160 2.17 -7.99 -5.14
C GLY A 160 2.50 -8.64 -6.49
N ALA A 161 2.46 -9.98 -6.56
CA ALA A 161 2.79 -10.71 -7.78
C ALA A 161 1.53 -10.94 -8.63
N PHE A 162 1.28 -10.07 -9.58
CA PHE A 162 0.20 -10.19 -10.57
C PHE A 162 0.56 -9.44 -11.86
N GLY A 163 -0.20 -9.69 -12.92
CA GLY A 163 -0.08 -8.96 -14.18
C GLY A 163 -0.54 -7.51 -14.03
N ASN A 164 0.22 -6.57 -14.55
CA ASN A 164 -0.12 -5.15 -14.59
C ASN A 164 0.71 -4.43 -15.66
N GLU A 165 0.49 -3.14 -15.84
CA GLU A 165 1.24 -2.33 -16.82
C GLU A 165 2.75 -2.35 -16.59
N ILE A 166 3.19 -2.47 -15.35
CA ILE A 166 4.61 -2.46 -15.00
C ILE A 166 5.27 -3.78 -15.38
N THR A 167 4.63 -4.90 -15.05
CA THR A 167 5.10 -6.24 -15.43
C THR A 167 4.80 -6.56 -16.88
N GLN A 168 3.90 -5.82 -17.53
CA GLN A 168 3.39 -6.04 -18.89
C GLN A 168 2.80 -7.45 -19.09
N ALA A 169 2.46 -8.12 -17.98
CA ALA A 169 1.82 -9.42 -18.01
C ALA A 169 0.29 -9.25 -17.95
N GLN A 170 -0.43 -10.01 -18.75
CA GLN A 170 -1.90 -10.03 -18.79
C GLN A 170 -2.51 -8.62 -18.97
N GLN A 171 -1.89 -7.77 -19.78
CA GLN A 171 -2.24 -6.36 -19.95
C GLN A 171 -3.72 -6.16 -20.26
N LYS A 172 -4.31 -6.97 -21.16
CA LYS A 172 -5.73 -6.87 -21.53
C LYS A 172 -6.64 -7.07 -20.31
N LEU A 173 -6.40 -8.11 -19.52
CA LEU A 173 -7.19 -8.39 -18.31
C LEU A 173 -7.01 -7.28 -17.26
N TYR A 174 -5.79 -6.77 -17.11
CA TYR A 174 -5.51 -5.65 -16.22
C TYR A 174 -6.31 -4.40 -16.59
N GLU A 175 -6.33 -4.02 -17.88
CA GLU A 175 -7.10 -2.86 -18.36
C GLU A 175 -8.62 -3.05 -18.20
N GLU A 176 -9.13 -4.26 -18.44
CA GLU A 176 -10.53 -4.58 -18.18
C GLU A 176 -10.92 -4.40 -16.72
N ILE A 177 -10.06 -4.85 -15.79
CA ILE A 177 -10.26 -4.68 -14.34
C ILE A 177 -10.17 -3.21 -13.97
N LYS A 178 -9.16 -2.49 -14.48
CA LYS A 178 -8.96 -1.06 -14.22
C LYS A 178 -10.19 -0.27 -14.66
N ALA A 179 -10.73 -0.54 -15.85
CA ALA A 179 -11.95 0.07 -16.35
C ALA A 179 -13.17 -0.27 -15.48
N SER A 180 -13.33 -1.54 -15.09
CA SER A 180 -14.44 -1.99 -14.24
C SER A 180 -14.42 -1.34 -12.84
N LEU A 181 -13.25 -1.00 -12.32
CA LEU A 181 -13.07 -0.33 -11.04
C LEU A 181 -13.04 1.21 -11.15
N GLY A 182 -13.15 1.77 -12.36
CA GLY A 182 -13.10 3.21 -12.59
C GLY A 182 -11.75 3.85 -12.24
N ILE A 183 -10.66 3.09 -12.35
CA ILE A 183 -9.31 3.58 -12.01
C ILE A 183 -8.82 4.52 -13.12
N PRO A 184 -8.48 5.81 -12.81
CA PRO A 184 -8.01 6.78 -13.79
C PRO A 184 -6.70 6.39 -14.48
N GLU A 185 -6.40 7.04 -15.61
CA GLU A 185 -5.21 6.74 -16.43
C GLU A 185 -3.89 6.75 -15.64
N LYS A 186 -3.63 7.81 -14.88
CA LYS A 186 -2.39 7.97 -14.09
C LYS A 186 -2.40 7.24 -12.74
N MET A 187 -3.42 6.45 -12.47
CA MET A 187 -3.53 5.64 -11.26
C MET A 187 -3.44 4.16 -11.63
N TYR A 188 -2.69 3.40 -10.85
CA TYR A 188 -2.37 1.99 -11.12
C TYR A 188 -2.68 1.12 -9.92
N LEU A 189 -3.38 0.01 -10.15
CA LEU A 189 -3.50 -1.05 -9.15
C LEU A 189 -2.14 -1.73 -9.01
N LEU A 190 -1.46 -1.53 -7.88
CA LEU A 190 -0.07 -1.98 -7.67
C LEU A 190 0.06 -3.10 -6.64
N CYS A 191 -0.95 -3.27 -5.78
CA CYS A 191 -0.98 -4.30 -4.76
C CYS A 191 -2.44 -4.65 -4.42
N MET A 192 -2.67 -5.85 -3.92
CA MET A 192 -3.95 -6.29 -3.40
C MET A 192 -3.79 -6.84 -1.99
N LEU A 193 -4.76 -6.58 -1.11
CA LEU A 193 -4.80 -7.12 0.23
C LEU A 193 -6.07 -7.97 0.35
N THR A 194 -5.92 -9.30 0.47
CA THR A 194 -7.07 -10.15 0.80
C THR A 194 -7.34 -10.08 2.30
N LEU A 195 -8.60 -9.97 2.71
CA LEU A 195 -9.01 -9.75 4.09
C LEU A 195 -10.21 -10.63 4.46
N GLY A 196 -10.16 -11.23 5.65
CA GLY A 196 -11.25 -12.05 6.17
C GLY A 196 -10.99 -12.60 7.56
N VAL A 197 -11.99 -13.29 8.10
CA VAL A 197 -11.81 -14.06 9.36
C VAL A 197 -10.94 -15.28 9.03
N PRO A 198 -9.79 -15.49 9.71
CA PRO A 198 -8.91 -16.62 9.42
C PRO A 198 -9.60 -17.96 9.57
N ASP A 199 -9.34 -18.89 8.63
CA ASP A 199 -9.71 -20.31 8.71
C ASP A 199 -8.47 -21.21 8.61
N GLU A 200 -7.33 -20.67 8.96
CA GLU A 200 -6.05 -21.35 9.08
C GLU A 200 -5.18 -20.68 10.13
N ASP A 201 -4.21 -21.43 10.66
CA ASP A 201 -3.15 -20.92 11.55
C ASP A 201 -1.78 -21.38 11.01
N PRO A 202 -1.22 -20.67 10.01
CA PRO A 202 0.02 -21.07 9.40
C PRO A 202 1.20 -20.88 10.36
N LYS A 203 2.14 -21.83 10.34
CA LYS A 203 3.38 -21.75 11.12
C LYS A 203 4.14 -20.45 10.83
N PRO A 204 4.84 -19.88 11.84
CA PRO A 204 5.73 -18.77 11.66
C PRO A 204 6.73 -19.00 10.53
N ARG A 205 6.92 -18.02 9.67
CA ARG A 205 7.95 -18.08 8.65
C ARG A 205 9.30 -17.70 9.27
N PRO A 206 10.40 -18.36 8.87
CA PRO A 206 11.71 -18.02 9.38
C PRO A 206 12.08 -16.56 9.00
N ARG A 207 12.88 -15.95 9.83
CA ARG A 207 13.53 -14.66 9.57
C ARG A 207 15.03 -14.85 9.57
N LYS A 208 15.73 -14.02 8.83
CA LYS A 208 17.20 -13.97 8.89
C LYS A 208 17.63 -13.71 10.34
N LEU A 209 18.82 -14.20 10.70
CA LEU A 209 19.40 -13.91 12.00
C LEU A 209 19.60 -12.39 12.16
N PHE A 210 19.37 -11.89 13.36
CA PHE A 210 19.48 -10.46 13.66
C PHE A 210 20.83 -9.89 13.18
N ASP A 211 21.92 -10.51 13.58
CA ASP A 211 23.29 -10.06 13.23
C ASP A 211 23.65 -10.19 11.75
N SER A 212 22.83 -10.89 10.96
CA SER A 212 23.04 -10.99 9.50
C SER A 212 22.47 -9.83 8.70
N ILE A 213 21.59 -9.03 9.31
CA ILE A 213 20.90 -7.92 8.65
C ILE A 213 20.96 -6.62 9.45
N ILE A 214 21.48 -6.66 10.67
CA ILE A 214 21.63 -5.49 11.54
C ILE A 214 23.13 -5.28 11.80
N SER A 215 23.58 -4.07 11.63
CA SER A 215 24.97 -3.68 11.89
C SER A 215 25.02 -2.33 12.60
N ARG A 216 26.01 -2.12 13.45
CA ARG A 216 26.25 -0.83 14.11
C ARG A 216 27.33 -0.04 13.37
N GLY A 217 26.98 1.13 12.85
CA GLY A 217 27.91 2.05 12.19
C GLY A 217 28.26 1.66 10.74
N ARG A 218 28.73 0.45 10.48
CA ARG A 218 29.07 -0.04 9.13
C ARG A 218 28.63 -1.48 8.93
N VAL A 219 28.34 -1.86 7.67
CA VAL A 219 27.93 -3.23 7.34
C VAL A 219 29.00 -4.23 7.81
N GLY A 220 28.55 -5.31 8.45
CA GLY A 220 29.39 -6.37 9.01
C GLY A 220 29.90 -6.12 10.44
N GLN A 221 29.72 -4.94 10.99
CA GLN A 221 30.01 -4.67 12.39
C GLN A 221 28.81 -5.10 13.25
N LYS A 222 29.02 -5.99 14.21
CA LYS A 222 27.95 -6.48 15.10
C LYS A 222 27.31 -5.35 15.90
N PHE A 223 26.02 -5.53 16.16
CA PHE A 223 25.24 -4.60 16.98
C PHE A 223 25.56 -4.75 18.47
#